data_6c04422303c8575f718c75df28802ba1
#
_entry.id   6c04422303c8575f718c75df28802ba1
#
_cell.length_a   1.000
_cell.length_b   1.000
_cell.length_c   1.000
_cell.angle_alpha   90.00
_cell.angle_beta   90.00
_cell.angle_gamma   90.00
#
_symmetry.space_group_name_H-M   'P 1'
#
loop_
_entity.id
_entity.type
_entity.pdbx_description
1 polymer ?
#
loop_
_entity_poly.entity_id
_entity_poly.type
_entity_poly.pdbx_seq_one_letter_code
_entity_poly.pdbx_strand_id
1 'polypeptide(L)'
;MKKIIFALILLCSSVYAEEIFVWRNLPAVCGTPEDVEKYIELNDFEAVSVSLGRESSSPDGEPVYMVTYYANDRKESLARVDIPNGIESCILYHTFNTSIVPKKNNL
;
A
#
# COMPACT_ATOMS: atom_id res chain seq x y z
N MET A 1 41.39 -11.69 -26.59
CA MET A 1 39.97 -11.86 -26.89
C MET A 1 39.17 -12.48 -25.75
N LYS A 2 39.65 -13.56 -25.14
CA LYS A 2 38.93 -14.20 -24.05
C LYS A 2 38.73 -13.30 -22.82
N LYS A 3 39.64 -12.39 -22.53
CA LYS A 3 39.56 -11.50 -21.39
C LYS A 3 38.45 -10.44 -21.54
N ILE A 4 38.16 -10.04 -22.78
CA ILE A 4 37.12 -9.05 -23.07
C ILE A 4 35.73 -9.65 -22.85
N ILE A 5 35.56 -10.91 -23.24
CA ILE A 5 34.28 -11.62 -23.05
C ILE A 5 33.99 -11.83 -21.58
N PHE A 6 35.00 -12.11 -20.78
CA PHE A 6 34.87 -12.25 -19.33
C PHE A 6 34.41 -10.99 -18.66
N ALA A 7 34.93 -9.84 -19.06
CA ALA A 7 34.54 -8.54 -18.51
C ALA A 7 33.08 -8.20 -18.82
N LEU A 8 32.61 -8.56 -20.02
CA LEU A 8 31.22 -8.36 -20.42
C LEU A 8 30.24 -9.16 -19.57
N ILE A 9 30.59 -10.42 -19.28
CA ILE A 9 29.75 -11.29 -18.46
C ILE A 9 29.63 -10.75 -17.04
N LEU A 10 30.71 -10.24 -16.48
CA LEU A 10 30.69 -9.67 -15.13
C LEU A 10 29.80 -8.41 -15.05
N LEU A 11 29.85 -7.56 -16.08
CA LEU A 11 29.00 -6.36 -16.13
C LEU A 11 27.53 -6.72 -16.22
N CYS A 12 27.17 -7.75 -16.99
CA CYS A 12 25.78 -8.20 -17.08
C CYS A 12 25.27 -8.75 -15.76
N SER A 13 26.12 -9.42 -15.00
CA SER A 13 25.72 -10.02 -13.72
C SER A 13 25.37 -8.97 -12.67
N SER A 14 26.05 -7.82 -12.68
CA SER A 14 25.80 -6.77 -11.69
C SER A 14 24.48 -6.03 -11.89
N VAL A 15 23.93 -6.04 -13.11
CA VAL A 15 22.66 -5.36 -13.41
C VAL A 15 21.47 -6.14 -12.85
N TYR A 16 21.55 -7.47 -12.80
CA TYR A 16 20.45 -8.29 -12.30
C TYR A 16 20.16 -8.15 -10.81
N ALA A 17 21.14 -7.71 -10.02
CA ALA A 17 20.99 -7.63 -8.57
C ALA A 17 20.09 -6.49 -8.11
N GLU A 18 19.76 -5.52 -8.98
CA GLU A 18 19.04 -4.34 -8.60
C GLU A 18 17.55 -4.34 -8.92
N GLU A 19 17.08 -5.30 -9.74
CA GLU A 19 15.69 -5.31 -10.19
C GLU A 19 14.89 -6.48 -9.61
N ILE A 20 14.68 -6.45 -8.29
CA ILE A 20 13.85 -7.45 -7.61
C ILE A 20 12.38 -7.10 -7.69
N PHE A 21 12.06 -5.80 -7.66
CA PHE A 21 10.68 -5.32 -7.65
C PHE A 21 10.33 -4.65 -8.96
N VAL A 22 9.06 -4.77 -9.36
CA VAL A 22 8.55 -4.10 -10.55
C VAL A 22 7.33 -3.27 -10.18
N TRP A 23 7.15 -2.16 -10.87
CA TRP A 23 5.98 -1.31 -10.68
C TRP A 23 4.77 -1.94 -11.36
N ARG A 24 3.64 -1.91 -10.68
CA ARG A 24 2.37 -2.38 -11.22
C ARG A 24 1.29 -1.31 -11.01
N ASN A 25 0.35 -1.27 -11.92
CA ASN A 25 -0.81 -0.41 -11.79
C ASN A 25 -1.94 -1.20 -11.16
N LEU A 26 -2.36 -0.79 -9.97
CA LEU A 26 -3.49 -1.41 -9.29
C LEU A 26 -4.68 -0.46 -9.32
N PRO A 27 -5.91 -0.97 -9.52
CA PRO A 27 -7.07 -0.11 -9.55
C PRO A 27 -7.35 0.48 -8.17
N ALA A 28 -7.63 1.77 -8.14
CA ALA A 28 -8.08 2.46 -6.94
C ALA A 28 -9.27 3.33 -7.34
N VAL A 29 -10.25 3.44 -6.45
CA VAL A 29 -11.42 4.27 -6.68
C VAL A 29 -11.26 5.55 -5.90
N CYS A 30 -11.22 6.67 -6.58
CA CYS A 30 -11.00 7.97 -5.94
C CYS A 30 -12.21 8.88 -6.11
N GLY A 31 -12.44 9.71 -5.11
CA GLY A 31 -13.51 10.68 -5.13
C GLY A 31 -13.25 11.76 -4.10
N THR A 32 -14.24 12.60 -3.84
CA THR A 32 -14.12 13.57 -2.78
C THR A 32 -14.06 12.86 -1.44
N PRO A 33 -13.43 13.47 -0.42
CA PRO A 33 -13.46 12.88 0.92
C PRO A 33 -14.87 12.63 1.44
N GLU A 34 -15.82 13.49 1.08
CA GLU A 34 -17.21 13.34 1.49
C GLU A 34 -17.88 12.11 0.88
N ASP A 35 -17.65 11.87 -0.40
CA ASP A 35 -18.21 10.72 -1.09
C ASP A 35 -17.62 9.41 -0.56
N VAL A 36 -16.33 9.40 -0.29
CA VAL A 36 -15.67 8.24 0.29
C VAL A 36 -16.22 7.97 1.70
N GLU A 37 -16.43 9.03 2.48
CA GLU A 37 -17.02 8.91 3.81
C GLU A 37 -18.42 8.31 3.76
N LYS A 38 -19.24 8.72 2.80
CA LYS A 38 -20.58 8.13 2.60
C LYS A 38 -20.53 6.66 2.29
N TYR A 39 -19.57 6.26 1.44
CA TYR A 39 -19.38 4.86 1.12
C TYR A 39 -19.04 4.05 2.37
N ILE A 40 -18.17 4.58 3.19
CA ILE A 40 -17.75 3.94 4.44
C ILE A 40 -18.94 3.78 5.38
N GLU A 41 -19.74 4.81 5.54
CA GLU A 41 -20.93 4.79 6.40
C GLU A 41 -21.99 3.81 5.88
N LEU A 42 -22.25 3.82 4.58
CA LEU A 42 -23.25 2.94 3.97
C LEU A 42 -22.90 1.47 4.14
N ASN A 43 -21.63 1.14 4.27
CA ASN A 43 -21.18 -0.23 4.44
C ASN A 43 -20.85 -0.57 5.89
N ASP A 44 -21.23 0.31 6.81
CA ASP A 44 -21.05 0.10 8.26
C ASP A 44 -19.61 -0.14 8.68
N PHE A 45 -18.67 0.47 7.98
CA PHE A 45 -17.26 0.34 8.32
C PHE A 45 -16.87 1.22 9.50
N GLU A 46 -16.03 0.68 10.36
CA GLU A 46 -15.42 1.40 11.46
C GLU A 46 -13.90 1.40 11.30
N ALA A 47 -13.30 2.53 11.62
CA ALA A 47 -11.85 2.65 11.53
C ALA A 47 -11.17 1.77 12.57
N VAL A 48 -10.18 1.00 12.14
CA VAL A 48 -9.42 0.09 13.01
C VAL A 48 -8.04 0.66 13.30
N SER A 49 -7.40 1.24 12.29
CA SER A 49 -6.06 1.80 12.46
C SER A 49 -5.80 2.90 11.44
N VAL A 50 -4.89 3.78 11.79
CA VAL A 50 -4.44 4.88 10.94
C VAL A 50 -2.92 4.87 10.92
N SER A 51 -2.34 5.10 9.75
CA SER A 51 -0.90 5.21 9.60
C SER A 51 -0.55 6.29 8.59
N LEU A 52 0.69 6.75 8.64
CA LEU A 52 1.18 7.80 7.75
C LEU A 52 2.22 7.25 6.80
N GLY A 53 2.03 7.55 5.51
CA GLY A 53 3.05 7.31 4.53
C GLY A 53 3.98 8.51 4.46
N ARG A 54 5.26 8.27 4.55
CA ARG A 54 6.26 9.31 4.56
C ARG A 54 7.16 9.20 3.34
N GLU A 55 7.75 10.32 2.99
CA GLU A 55 8.63 10.40 1.83
C GLU A 55 9.79 9.41 1.96
N SER A 56 10.09 8.72 0.85
CA SER A 56 11.19 7.74 0.77
C SER A 56 11.09 6.61 1.80
N SER A 57 9.89 6.34 2.30
CA SER A 57 9.67 5.30 3.34
C SER A 57 10.56 5.48 4.55
N SER A 58 10.94 6.71 4.86
CA SER A 58 11.79 7.05 5.99
C SER A 58 10.95 7.49 7.18
N PRO A 59 11.25 7.02 8.40
CA PRO A 59 10.52 7.47 9.59
C PRO A 59 10.57 8.96 9.82
N ASP A 60 11.61 9.64 9.33
CA ASP A 60 11.80 11.08 9.47
C ASP A 60 11.34 11.86 8.25
N GLY A 61 10.80 11.20 7.24
CA GLY A 61 10.36 11.85 6.01
C GLY A 61 9.09 12.67 6.23
N GLU A 62 8.84 13.60 5.31
CA GLU A 62 7.61 14.38 5.35
C GLU A 62 6.38 13.48 5.15
N PRO A 63 5.29 13.70 5.89
CA PRO A 63 4.05 12.97 5.65
C PRO A 63 3.52 13.27 4.25
N VAL A 64 3.29 12.24 3.46
CA VAL A 64 2.84 12.36 2.08
C VAL A 64 1.39 11.94 1.93
N TYR A 65 0.96 10.94 2.71
CA TYR A 65 -0.41 10.45 2.68
C TYR A 65 -0.75 9.76 3.99
N MET A 66 -2.04 9.60 4.22
CA MET A 66 -2.55 8.91 5.40
C MET A 66 -3.35 7.69 4.95
N VAL A 67 -3.13 6.57 5.57
CA VAL A 67 -3.89 5.34 5.29
C VAL A 67 -4.73 5.00 6.51
N THR A 68 -6.02 4.81 6.29
CA THR A 68 -6.92 4.35 7.34
C THR A 68 -7.47 2.99 6.96
N TYR A 69 -7.39 2.04 7.87
CA TYR A 69 -7.92 0.70 7.69
C TYR A 69 -9.24 0.58 8.42
N TYR A 70 -10.20 -0.04 7.77
CA TYR A 70 -11.57 -0.19 8.28
C TYR A 70 -11.99 -1.65 8.26
N ALA A 71 -12.91 -1.98 9.15
CA ALA A 71 -13.53 -3.29 9.19
C ALA A 71 -14.99 -3.14 9.59
N ASN A 72 -15.79 -4.16 9.30
CA ASN A 72 -17.19 -4.20 9.73
C ASN A 72 -17.57 -5.62 10.22
N ASP A 73 -18.79 -5.74 10.70
CA ASP A 73 -19.26 -7.00 11.28
C ASP A 73 -19.46 -8.12 10.26
N ARG A 74 -19.49 -7.79 8.98
CA ARG A 74 -19.62 -8.77 7.91
C ARG A 74 -18.27 -9.31 7.45
N LYS A 75 -17.21 -9.07 8.20
CA LYS A 75 -15.85 -9.50 7.86
C LYS A 75 -15.35 -8.90 6.55
N GLU A 76 -15.76 -7.68 6.29
CA GLU A 76 -15.24 -6.90 5.17
C GLU A 76 -14.14 -5.97 5.67
N SER A 77 -13.20 -5.69 4.80
CA SER A 77 -12.08 -4.77 5.08
C SER A 77 -11.97 -3.74 3.99
N LEU A 78 -11.53 -2.56 4.36
CA LEU A 78 -11.36 -1.47 3.42
C LEU A 78 -10.12 -0.67 3.80
N ALA A 79 -9.41 -0.17 2.80
CA ALA A 79 -8.30 0.74 3.02
C ALA A 79 -8.55 2.03 2.26
N ARG A 80 -8.40 3.15 2.96
CA ARG A 80 -8.59 4.49 2.41
C ARG A 80 -7.28 5.26 2.49
N VAL A 81 -6.96 5.96 1.42
CA VAL A 81 -5.79 6.85 1.39
C VAL A 81 -6.26 8.28 1.23
N ASP A 82 -5.76 9.14 2.09
CA ASP A 82 -6.01 10.58 2.04
C ASP A 82 -4.71 11.32 1.79
N ILE A 83 -4.77 12.30 0.91
CA ILE A 83 -3.64 13.18 0.59
C ILE A 83 -3.75 14.42 1.45
N PRO A 84 -2.64 14.99 1.95
CA PRO A 84 -2.70 16.12 2.89
C PRO A 84 -3.47 17.36 2.39
N ASN A 85 -3.57 17.53 1.06
CA ASN A 85 -4.30 18.67 0.51
C ASN A 85 -5.82 18.61 0.73
N GLY A 86 -6.36 17.44 1.13
CA GLY A 86 -7.77 17.29 1.43
C GLY A 86 -8.72 17.32 0.24
N ILE A 87 -8.21 17.29 -0.98
CA ILE A 87 -9.03 17.40 -2.18
C ILE A 87 -9.61 16.06 -2.59
N GLU A 88 -8.85 14.99 -2.41
CA GLU A 88 -9.21 13.69 -2.91
C GLU A 88 -8.90 12.60 -1.90
N SER A 89 -9.77 11.59 -1.86
CA SER A 89 -9.54 10.37 -1.10
C SER A 89 -9.71 9.20 -2.03
N CYS A 90 -8.97 8.13 -1.77
CA CYS A 90 -9.04 6.93 -2.60
C CYS A 90 -9.28 5.70 -1.75
N ILE A 91 -10.12 4.80 -2.29
CA ILE A 91 -10.32 3.49 -1.71
C ILE A 91 -9.37 2.55 -2.46
N LEU A 92 -8.43 1.97 -1.74
CA LEU A 92 -7.46 1.05 -2.33
C LEU A 92 -8.06 -0.33 -2.54
N TYR A 93 -8.86 -0.78 -1.59
CA TYR A 93 -9.54 -2.05 -1.69
C TYR A 93 -10.76 -2.09 -0.79
N HIS A 94 -11.70 -2.92 -1.16
CA HIS A 94 -12.82 -3.35 -0.34
C HIS A 94 -12.87 -4.86 -0.49
N THR A 95 -12.51 -5.56 0.55
CA THR A 95 -12.35 -7.02 0.52
C THR A 95 -13.33 -7.70 1.45
N PHE A 96 -13.51 -8.98 1.23
CA PHE A 96 -14.52 -9.79 1.90
C PHE A 96 -13.89 -11.00 2.57
N ASN A 97 -14.60 -11.60 3.50
CA ASN A 97 -14.14 -12.81 4.20
C ASN A 97 -12.79 -12.60 4.91
N THR A 98 -12.64 -11.46 5.53
CA THR A 98 -11.42 -11.14 6.27
C THR A 98 -11.27 -12.06 7.46
N SER A 99 -10.09 -12.63 7.62
CA SER A 99 -9.76 -13.40 8.80
C SER A 99 -8.43 -12.92 9.36
N ILE A 100 -8.32 -12.94 10.67
CA ILE A 100 -7.11 -12.51 11.34
C ILE A 100 -6.16 -13.68 11.42
N VAL A 101 -4.94 -13.46 10.90
CA VAL A 101 -3.90 -14.48 11.00
C VAL A 101 -3.37 -14.47 12.44
N PRO A 102 -3.42 -15.63 13.14
CA PRO A 102 -2.92 -15.67 14.50
C PRO A 102 -1.44 -15.30 14.56
N LYS A 103 -1.08 -14.53 15.58
CA LYS A 103 0.32 -14.20 15.79
C LYS A 103 1.09 -15.49 16.06
N LYS A 104 2.18 -15.67 15.31
CA LYS A 104 3.01 -16.86 15.48
C LYS A 104 3.59 -16.87 16.90
N ASN A 105 3.28 -17.90 17.63
CA ASN A 105 3.73 -18.04 18.99
C ASN A 105 5.08 -18.74 19.03
N ASN A 106 6.09 -18.08 19.54
CA ASN A 106 7.46 -18.59 19.58
C ASN A 106 7.83 -19.21 20.91
N LEU A 107 6.91 -19.79 21.56
CA LEU A 107 7.18 -20.44 22.81
C LEU A 107 7.83 -21.79 22.66
#